data_d3fa169a7052d867863fcfeaf1d39786
#
_entry.id   d3fa169a7052d867863fcfeaf1d39786
#
_cell.length_a   1.000
_cell.length_b   1.000
_cell.length_c   1.000
_cell.angle_alpha   90.00
_cell.angle_beta   90.00
_cell.angle_gamma   90.00
#
_symmetry.space_group_name_H-M   'P 1'
#
loop_
_entity.id
_entity.type
_entity.pdbx_description
1 polymer ?
#
loop_
_entity_poly.entity_id
_entity_poly.type
_entity_poly.pdbx_seq_one_letter_code
_entity_poly.pdbx_strand_id
1 'polypeptide(L)'
;TFIKFVNACLPLRNEPMSKKDVVIPLVPAALSALLLAGGITVFSACDPRPDGSWMQCHQCQNSVAASSAGLVVFFGTAAFVKNKGVRLALQALSLIGAIVVFFIPGVICPLCMMKTMRCHTVFQPFVRIMSVLVAGGGVAALVHTFKKDRASQA
;
A
#
# COMPACT_ATOMS: atom_id res chain seq x y z
N THR A 1 -0.84 -23.76 3.03
CA THR A 1 0.61 -23.82 2.71
C THR A 1 1.32 -22.55 3.17
N PHE A 2 0.75 -21.37 2.97
CA PHE A 2 1.32 -20.05 3.35
C PHE A 2 1.51 -19.89 4.87
N ILE A 3 0.55 -20.40 5.68
CA ILE A 3 0.61 -20.34 7.15
C ILE A 3 1.74 -21.24 7.72
N LYS A 4 2.03 -22.36 7.08
CA LYS A 4 3.16 -23.23 7.48
C LYS A 4 4.52 -22.59 7.19
N PHE A 5 4.62 -21.80 6.11
CA PHE A 5 5.85 -21.07 5.77
C PHE A 5 6.14 -19.92 6.75
N VAL A 6 5.09 -19.22 7.19
CA VAL A 6 5.18 -18.15 8.20
C VAL A 6 5.62 -18.69 9.55
N ASN A 7 5.15 -19.88 9.97
CA ASN A 7 5.53 -20.49 11.25
C ASN A 7 6.93 -21.11 11.27
N ALA A 8 7.46 -21.52 10.13
CA ALA A 8 8.81 -22.12 10.04
C ALA A 8 9.96 -21.09 10.12
N CYS A 9 9.69 -19.80 9.88
CA CYS A 9 10.67 -18.71 9.94
C CYS A 9 10.69 -17.96 11.28
N LEU A 10 10.06 -18.46 12.34
CA LEU A 10 10.01 -17.80 13.65
C LEU A 10 11.04 -18.39 14.64
N PRO A 11 12.26 -17.84 14.72
CA PRO A 11 12.96 -17.83 15.99
C PRO A 11 12.36 -16.72 16.86
N LEU A 12 11.65 -17.12 17.91
CA LEU A 12 11.08 -16.24 18.95
C LEU A 12 12.22 -15.53 19.72
N ARG A 13 12.74 -14.46 19.18
CA ARG A 13 13.56 -13.55 19.95
C ARG A 13 12.67 -12.44 20.50
N ASN A 14 12.28 -12.57 21.77
CA ASN A 14 11.48 -11.59 22.51
C ASN A 14 12.33 -10.34 22.85
N GLU A 15 12.59 -9.50 21.88
CA GLU A 15 13.10 -8.15 22.17
C GLU A 15 11.91 -7.21 22.43
N PRO A 16 12.00 -6.31 23.44
CA PRO A 16 10.94 -5.35 23.71
C PRO A 16 10.81 -4.39 22.51
N MET A 17 9.63 -4.40 21.88
CA MET A 17 9.33 -3.50 20.76
C MET A 17 9.25 -2.07 21.29
N SER A 18 10.12 -1.20 20.80
CA SER A 18 10.02 0.24 21.06
C SER A 18 8.76 0.82 20.39
N LYS A 19 8.14 1.81 21.01
CA LYS A 19 6.99 2.54 20.43
C LYS A 19 7.28 3.03 19.00
N LYS A 20 8.52 3.46 18.73
CA LYS A 20 8.96 3.90 17.38
C LYS A 20 8.93 2.78 16.35
N ASP A 21 9.20 1.53 16.73
CA ASP A 21 9.21 0.38 15.84
C ASP A 21 7.81 0.01 15.31
N VAL A 22 6.78 0.38 16.05
CA VAL A 22 5.38 0.18 15.66
C VAL A 22 4.85 1.38 14.87
N VAL A 23 5.15 2.61 15.32
CA VAL A 23 4.62 3.84 14.72
C VAL A 23 5.15 4.06 13.30
N ILE A 24 6.44 3.80 13.06
CA ILE A 24 7.06 4.09 11.75
C ILE A 24 6.42 3.28 10.60
N PRO A 25 6.21 1.95 10.68
CA PRO A 25 5.48 1.23 9.63
C PRO A 25 3.97 1.47 9.64
N LEU A 26 3.42 2.02 10.72
CA LEU A 26 1.99 2.35 10.80
C LEU A 26 1.64 3.58 9.93
N VAL A 27 2.59 4.51 9.74
CA VAL A 27 2.37 5.70 8.88
C VAL A 27 2.02 5.31 7.44
N PRO A 28 2.82 4.49 6.70
CA PRO A 28 2.44 4.06 5.37
C PRO A 28 1.19 3.18 5.35
N ALA A 29 0.88 2.44 6.42
CA ALA A 29 -0.38 1.71 6.53
C ALA A 29 -1.58 2.67 6.59
N ALA A 30 -1.50 3.74 7.38
CA ALA A 30 -2.55 4.77 7.47
C ALA A 30 -2.71 5.52 6.13
N LEU A 31 -1.62 5.86 5.45
CA LEU A 31 -1.66 6.47 4.12
C LEU A 31 -2.30 5.54 3.07
N SER A 32 -2.03 4.24 3.13
CA SER A 32 -2.67 3.25 2.27
C SER A 32 -4.17 3.11 2.57
N ALA A 33 -4.58 3.21 3.83
CA ALA A 33 -5.99 3.23 4.22
C ALA A 33 -6.70 4.50 3.72
N LEU A 34 -6.03 5.65 3.76
CA LEU A 34 -6.54 6.90 3.18
C LEU A 34 -6.65 6.81 1.65
N LEU A 35 -5.69 6.18 0.99
CA LEU A 35 -5.75 5.93 -0.45
C LEU A 35 -6.96 5.05 -0.80
N LEU A 36 -7.19 3.97 -0.04
CA LEU A 36 -8.33 3.09 -0.21
C LEU A 36 -9.66 3.85 0.00
N ALA A 37 -9.82 4.50 1.14
CA ALA A 37 -11.05 5.22 1.50
C ALA A 37 -11.31 6.38 0.52
N GLY A 38 -10.30 7.21 0.24
CA GLY A 38 -10.41 8.33 -0.69
C GLY A 38 -10.74 7.89 -2.11
N GLY A 39 -10.12 6.82 -2.60
CA GLY A 39 -10.36 6.28 -3.94
C GLY A 39 -11.75 5.68 -4.14
N ILE A 40 -12.37 5.17 -3.07
CA ILE A 40 -13.73 4.59 -3.14
C ILE A 40 -14.80 5.66 -2.93
N THR A 41 -14.52 6.69 -2.13
CA THR A 41 -15.53 7.68 -1.71
C THR A 41 -15.42 8.98 -2.49
N VAL A 42 -14.55 9.89 -2.05
CA VAL A 42 -14.47 11.28 -2.52
C VAL A 42 -13.87 11.39 -3.93
N PHE A 43 -12.85 10.58 -4.22
CA PHE A 43 -12.10 10.61 -5.47
C PHE A 43 -12.45 9.44 -6.40
N SER A 44 -13.68 8.92 -6.31
CA SER A 44 -14.16 7.84 -7.16
C SER A 44 -14.00 8.16 -8.65
N ALA A 45 -13.64 7.16 -9.45
CA ALA A 45 -13.33 7.34 -10.86
C ALA A 45 -14.57 7.70 -11.70
N CYS A 46 -15.72 7.05 -11.44
CA CYS A 46 -16.93 7.22 -12.23
C CYS A 46 -18.18 6.92 -11.40
N ASP A 47 -19.24 7.68 -11.67
CA ASP A 47 -20.58 7.36 -11.20
C ASP A 47 -21.24 6.31 -12.12
N PRO A 48 -22.20 5.50 -11.61
CA PRO A 48 -22.95 4.57 -12.45
C PRO A 48 -23.75 5.32 -13.52
N ARG A 49 -23.88 4.72 -14.70
CA ARG A 49 -24.75 5.25 -15.76
C ARG A 49 -26.22 5.19 -15.36
N PRO A 50 -27.09 6.01 -15.98
CA PRO A 50 -28.54 5.97 -15.72
C PRO A 50 -29.18 4.60 -16.02
N ASP A 51 -28.55 3.78 -16.86
CA ASP A 51 -28.96 2.41 -17.19
C ASP A 51 -28.44 1.35 -16.21
N GLY A 52 -27.73 1.77 -15.12
CA GLY A 52 -27.16 0.88 -14.12
C GLY A 52 -25.86 0.17 -14.54
N SER A 53 -25.36 0.41 -15.75
CA SER A 53 -24.10 -0.17 -16.21
C SER A 53 -22.88 0.60 -15.68
N TRP A 54 -21.79 -0.12 -15.35
CA TRP A 54 -20.55 0.47 -14.89
C TRP A 54 -19.59 0.72 -16.07
N MET A 55 -18.92 1.85 -16.06
CA MET A 55 -17.88 2.15 -17.04
C MET A 55 -16.59 1.37 -16.73
N GLN A 56 -15.71 1.22 -17.72
CA GLN A 56 -14.41 0.54 -17.55
C GLN A 56 -13.53 1.18 -16.46
N CYS A 57 -13.64 2.47 -16.21
CA CYS A 57 -12.94 3.15 -15.13
C CYS A 57 -13.31 2.64 -13.72
N HIS A 58 -14.50 2.07 -13.53
CA HIS A 58 -14.88 1.43 -12.27
C HIS A 58 -14.03 0.17 -12.00
N GLN A 59 -13.69 -0.58 -13.03
CA GLN A 59 -12.80 -1.74 -12.89
C GLN A 59 -11.38 -1.30 -12.49
N CYS A 60 -10.92 -0.18 -13.02
CA CYS A 60 -9.65 0.44 -12.62
C CYS A 60 -9.66 0.88 -11.15
N GLN A 61 -10.75 1.51 -10.71
CA GLN A 61 -10.96 1.88 -9.31
C GLN A 61 -10.92 0.65 -8.39
N ASN A 62 -11.61 -0.43 -8.76
CA ASN A 62 -11.61 -1.67 -8.00
C ASN A 62 -10.20 -2.29 -7.90
N SER A 63 -9.41 -2.25 -8.98
CA SER A 63 -8.03 -2.73 -8.98
C SER A 63 -7.14 -1.92 -8.04
N VAL A 64 -7.28 -0.59 -8.03
CA VAL A 64 -6.59 0.30 -7.09
C VAL A 64 -7.04 0.03 -5.66
N ALA A 65 -8.34 -0.13 -5.42
CA ALA A 65 -8.89 -0.42 -4.11
C ALA A 65 -8.38 -1.76 -3.55
N ALA A 66 -8.41 -2.83 -4.35
CA ALA A 66 -7.90 -4.14 -3.96
C ALA A 66 -6.39 -4.11 -3.65
N SER A 67 -5.60 -3.42 -4.50
CA SER A 67 -4.16 -3.25 -4.27
C SER A 67 -3.87 -2.43 -3.01
N SER A 68 -4.63 -1.36 -2.78
CA SER A 68 -4.50 -0.52 -1.58
C SER A 68 -4.87 -1.28 -0.31
N ALA A 69 -5.92 -2.11 -0.34
CA ALA A 69 -6.27 -3.00 0.77
C ALA A 69 -5.13 -3.99 1.07
N GLY A 70 -4.52 -4.57 0.05
CA GLY A 70 -3.32 -5.40 0.20
C GLY A 70 -2.17 -4.66 0.88
N LEU A 71 -1.90 -3.41 0.49
CA LEU A 71 -0.87 -2.57 1.13
C LEU A 71 -1.17 -2.31 2.60
N VAL A 72 -2.42 -2.03 2.97
CA VAL A 72 -2.83 -1.87 4.38
C VAL A 72 -2.53 -3.12 5.18
N VAL A 73 -2.85 -4.30 4.65
CA VAL A 73 -2.58 -5.59 5.32
C VAL A 73 -1.08 -5.83 5.45
N PHE A 74 -0.29 -5.61 4.40
CA PHE A 74 1.15 -5.85 4.44
C PHE A 74 1.90 -4.89 5.36
N PHE A 75 1.63 -3.59 5.31
CA PHE A 75 2.23 -2.63 6.23
C PHE A 75 1.71 -2.81 7.65
N GLY A 76 0.42 -3.12 7.82
CA GLY A 76 -0.17 -3.42 9.12
C GLY A 76 0.47 -4.65 9.76
N THR A 77 0.58 -5.76 9.03
CA THR A 77 1.24 -6.98 9.55
C THR A 77 2.72 -6.73 9.83
N ALA A 78 3.43 -5.97 8.99
CA ALA A 78 4.82 -5.61 9.22
C ALA A 78 5.03 -4.81 10.53
N ALA A 79 4.03 -4.03 10.96
CA ALA A 79 4.07 -3.30 12.23
C ALA A 79 4.03 -4.22 13.46
N PHE A 80 3.33 -5.35 13.36
CA PHE A 80 3.12 -6.28 14.48
C PHE A 80 4.10 -7.46 14.49
N VAL A 81 4.76 -7.76 13.37
CA VAL A 81 5.72 -8.86 13.27
C VAL A 81 7.00 -8.51 14.00
N LYS A 82 7.36 -9.35 14.99
CA LYS A 82 8.59 -9.20 15.79
C LYS A 82 9.84 -9.68 15.07
N ASN A 83 9.70 -10.60 14.11
CA ASN A 83 10.83 -11.12 13.34
C ASN A 83 11.33 -10.08 12.34
N LYS A 84 12.56 -9.62 12.53
CA LYS A 84 13.20 -8.56 11.73
C LYS A 84 13.27 -8.90 10.24
N GLY A 85 13.63 -10.14 9.90
CA GLY A 85 13.74 -10.58 8.50
C GLY A 85 12.39 -10.59 7.78
N VAL A 86 11.34 -11.12 8.43
CA VAL A 86 9.98 -11.15 7.87
C VAL A 86 9.42 -9.72 7.72
N ARG A 87 9.66 -8.86 8.71
CA ARG A 87 9.26 -7.45 8.68
C ARG A 87 9.90 -6.72 7.50
N LEU A 88 11.20 -6.92 7.28
CA LEU A 88 11.93 -6.33 6.18
C LEU A 88 11.41 -6.82 4.82
N ALA A 89 11.16 -8.13 4.69
CA ALA A 89 10.58 -8.71 3.48
C ALA A 89 9.19 -8.16 3.18
N LEU A 90 8.32 -8.03 4.21
CA LEU A 90 6.99 -7.44 4.05
C LEU A 90 7.06 -5.97 3.64
N GLN A 91 7.97 -5.18 4.22
CA GLN A 91 8.17 -3.78 3.85
C GLN A 91 8.68 -3.62 2.41
N ALA A 92 9.62 -4.46 1.99
CA ALA A 92 10.12 -4.45 0.61
C ALA A 92 9.02 -4.84 -0.40
N LEU A 93 8.23 -5.87 -0.09
CA LEU A 93 7.09 -6.29 -0.92
C LEU A 93 6.02 -5.18 -1.02
N SER A 94 5.73 -4.51 0.09
CA SER A 94 4.79 -3.40 0.13
C SER A 94 5.27 -2.21 -0.70
N LEU A 95 6.58 -1.93 -0.70
CA LEU A 95 7.16 -0.88 -1.52
C LEU A 95 7.00 -1.17 -3.02
N ILE A 96 7.25 -2.41 -3.43
CA ILE A 96 7.00 -2.85 -4.81
C ILE A 96 5.51 -2.70 -5.15
N GLY A 97 4.62 -3.10 -4.24
CA GLY A 97 3.17 -2.92 -4.40
C GLY A 97 2.76 -1.45 -4.56
N ALA A 98 3.33 -0.53 -3.80
CA ALA A 98 3.07 0.90 -3.93
C ALA A 98 3.50 1.46 -5.30
N ILE A 99 4.63 0.98 -5.84
CA ILE A 99 5.09 1.33 -7.19
C ILE A 99 4.10 0.80 -8.24
N VAL A 100 3.63 -0.43 -8.09
CA VAL A 100 2.62 -1.01 -9.00
C VAL A 100 1.33 -0.18 -8.97
N VAL A 101 0.84 0.20 -7.79
CA VAL A 101 -0.36 1.05 -7.64
C VAL A 101 -0.20 2.40 -8.36
N PHE A 102 1.00 2.97 -8.35
CA PHE A 102 1.28 4.22 -9.09
C PHE A 102 1.06 4.05 -10.61
N PHE A 103 1.38 2.89 -11.17
CA PHE A 103 1.24 2.61 -12.61
C PHE A 103 -0.13 2.07 -13.01
N ILE A 104 -0.99 1.66 -12.05
CA ILE A 104 -2.32 1.13 -12.39
C ILE A 104 -3.12 2.13 -13.22
N PRO A 105 -3.34 3.40 -12.81
CA PRO A 105 -4.13 4.33 -13.59
C PRO A 105 -3.34 4.88 -14.78
N GLY A 106 -3.75 4.51 -15.97
CA GLY A 106 -3.24 5.02 -17.22
C GLY A 106 -2.16 4.18 -17.90
N VAL A 107 -1.58 3.16 -17.23
CA VAL A 107 -0.62 2.24 -17.84
C VAL A 107 -1.17 0.82 -17.86
N ILE A 108 -1.55 0.28 -16.70
CA ILE A 108 -2.09 -1.09 -16.58
C ILE A 108 -3.57 -1.11 -16.96
N CYS A 109 -4.29 -0.07 -16.55
CA CYS A 109 -5.72 0.05 -16.74
C CYS A 109 -6.01 1.28 -17.62
N PRO A 110 -6.59 1.09 -18.82
CA PRO A 110 -6.95 2.21 -19.69
C PRO A 110 -8.04 3.05 -19.03
N LEU A 111 -7.77 4.34 -18.92
CA LEU A 111 -8.75 5.33 -18.45
C LEU A 111 -9.71 5.70 -19.59
N CYS A 112 -10.83 6.36 -19.25
CA CYS A 112 -11.83 6.80 -20.23
C CYS A 112 -11.21 7.64 -21.37
N MET A 113 -11.77 7.56 -22.57
CA MET A 113 -11.24 8.24 -23.77
C MET A 113 -11.18 9.77 -23.63
N MET A 114 -12.05 10.39 -22.85
CA MET A 114 -12.07 11.85 -22.68
C MET A 114 -11.22 12.29 -21.49
N LYS A 115 -10.22 13.11 -21.74
CA LYS A 115 -9.30 13.68 -20.73
C LYS A 115 -9.98 14.62 -19.72
N THR A 116 -11.17 15.13 -20.03
CA THR A 116 -11.97 16.01 -19.16
C THR A 116 -12.79 15.24 -18.11
N MET A 117 -12.85 13.92 -18.17
CA MET A 117 -13.59 13.11 -17.20
C MET A 117 -12.88 13.06 -15.84
N ARG A 118 -13.66 12.85 -14.76
CA ARG A 118 -13.16 12.79 -13.37
C ARG A 118 -12.07 11.74 -13.16
N CYS A 119 -12.05 10.66 -13.94
CA CYS A 119 -11.01 9.65 -13.89
C CYS A 119 -9.61 10.19 -14.24
N HIS A 120 -9.50 11.16 -15.14
CA HIS A 120 -8.23 11.82 -15.49
C HIS A 120 -7.91 13.03 -14.61
N THR A 121 -8.92 13.83 -14.27
CA THR A 121 -8.72 15.12 -13.59
C THR A 121 -8.64 14.99 -12.07
N VAL A 122 -9.27 13.96 -11.50
CA VAL A 122 -9.40 13.80 -10.04
C VAL A 122 -8.77 12.48 -9.57
N PHE A 123 -9.23 11.35 -10.11
CA PHE A 123 -8.81 10.03 -9.63
C PHE A 123 -7.32 9.75 -9.91
N GLN A 124 -6.87 9.96 -11.13
CA GLN A 124 -5.49 9.67 -11.53
C GLN A 124 -4.44 10.46 -10.73
N PRO A 125 -4.52 11.81 -10.60
CA PRO A 125 -3.55 12.55 -9.82
C PRO A 125 -3.61 12.21 -8.32
N PHE A 126 -4.81 11.96 -7.78
CA PHE A 126 -4.95 11.52 -6.39
C PHE A 126 -4.20 10.22 -6.13
N VAL A 127 -4.45 9.18 -6.94
CA VAL A 127 -3.77 7.88 -6.78
C VAL A 127 -2.26 8.02 -6.91
N ARG A 128 -1.77 8.81 -7.87
CA ARG A 128 -0.33 9.02 -8.07
C ARG A 128 0.33 9.73 -6.89
N ILE A 129 -0.26 10.81 -6.41
CA ILE A 129 0.28 11.56 -5.26
C ILE A 129 0.30 10.68 -4.01
N MET A 130 -0.80 9.99 -3.73
CA MET A 130 -0.90 9.11 -2.57
C MET A 130 0.05 7.92 -2.66
N SER A 131 0.24 7.33 -3.84
CA SER A 131 1.20 6.24 -4.03
C SER A 131 2.64 6.67 -3.78
N VAL A 132 3.02 7.90 -4.19
CA VAL A 132 4.34 8.46 -3.90
C VAL A 132 4.53 8.68 -2.40
N LEU A 133 3.50 9.18 -1.69
CA LEU A 133 3.56 9.35 -0.24
C LEU A 133 3.67 8.00 0.50
N VAL A 134 2.92 7.00 0.06
CA VAL A 134 3.01 5.62 0.61
C VAL A 134 4.39 5.03 0.35
N ALA A 135 4.93 5.18 -0.86
CA ALA A 135 6.27 4.70 -1.20
C ALA A 135 7.34 5.41 -0.38
N GLY A 136 7.28 6.73 -0.22
CA GLY A 136 8.20 7.51 0.61
C GLY A 136 8.16 7.08 2.09
N GLY A 137 6.96 6.90 2.64
CA GLY A 137 6.77 6.36 4.00
C GLY A 137 7.32 4.93 4.13
N GLY A 138 7.12 4.09 3.10
CA GLY A 138 7.65 2.73 3.04
C GLY A 138 9.19 2.70 3.03
N VAL A 139 9.82 3.56 2.23
CA VAL A 139 11.30 3.71 2.21
C VAL A 139 11.83 4.17 3.56
N ALA A 140 11.19 5.16 4.18
CA ALA A 140 11.59 5.65 5.51
C ALA A 140 11.51 4.53 6.57
N ALA A 141 10.43 3.73 6.54
CA ALA A 141 10.27 2.59 7.43
C ALA A 141 11.34 1.51 7.19
N LEU A 142 11.67 1.24 5.94
CA LEU A 142 12.67 0.27 5.55
C LEU A 142 14.08 0.70 6.01
N VAL A 143 14.47 1.95 5.74
CA VAL A 143 15.76 2.52 6.16
C VAL A 143 15.90 2.49 7.68
N HIS A 144 14.83 2.82 8.42
CA HIS A 144 14.84 2.76 9.87
C HIS A 144 15.10 1.34 10.38
N THR A 145 14.42 0.35 9.79
CA THR A 145 14.61 -1.06 10.14
C THR A 145 16.04 -1.52 9.85
N PHE A 146 16.61 -1.18 8.69
CA PHE A 146 18.00 -1.51 8.35
C PHE A 146 19.03 -0.87 9.28
N LYS A 147 18.88 0.41 9.63
CA LYS A 147 19.80 1.08 10.55
C LYS A 147 19.79 0.42 11.92
N LYS A 148 18.61 0.02 12.39
CA LYS A 148 18.47 -0.67 13.67
C LYS A 148 19.13 -2.05 13.65
N ASP A 149 19.03 -2.79 12.55
CA ASP A 149 19.70 -4.08 12.41
C ASP A 149 21.22 -3.96 12.44
N ARG A 150 21.79 -2.98 11.73
CA ARG A 150 23.23 -2.72 11.77
C ARG A 150 23.74 -2.35 13.17
N ALA A 151 22.98 -1.52 13.90
CA ALA A 151 23.32 -1.13 15.28
C ALA A 151 23.23 -2.30 16.27
N SER A 152 22.43 -3.34 15.97
CA SER A 152 22.31 -4.54 16.79
C SER A 152 23.38 -5.60 16.50
N GLN A 153 24.10 -5.47 15.39
CA GLN A 153 25.20 -6.39 14.99
C GLN A 153 26.59 -5.85 15.32
N ALA A 154 26.73 -4.56 15.58
CA ALA A 154 27.95 -3.90 16.06
C ALA A 154 28.06 -3.93 17.57
#